data_e6203a7a2ce34baa3a0098964d868919
#
_entry.id   e6203a7a2ce34baa3a0098964d868919
#
_cell.length_a   1.000
_cell.length_b   1.000
_cell.length_c   1.000
_cell.angle_alpha   90.00
_cell.angle_beta   90.00
_cell.angle_gamma   90.00
#
_symmetry.space_group_name_H-M   'P 1'
#
loop_
_entity.id
_entity.type
_entity.pdbx_description
1 polymer ?
#
loop_
_entity_poly.entity_id
_entity_poly.type
_entity_poly.pdbx_seq_one_letter_code
_entity_poly.pdbx_strand_id
1 'polypeptide(L)'
;MSLLRVPPGQRLAVIGDVGGHVDALRAELARLGVPGEGDGPLPPDLLVVQVGDLIHRGPDSAGVVALVDRHLRADPDRWIQLVGNHEAFYLRRKQFSWPERVPRGTVAVLRNWWTSGRMRPAVAIRAAGEDLLVSHAGLTRGFWADVLGAPSDVAAAADAINALAHRNGRALFKPGTMVGWRDPDHAAGPVWAAAGTEVAASWS
;
A
#
# COMPACT_ATOMS: atom_id res chain seq x y z
N MET A 1 -6.98 -5.93 -13.42
CA MET A 1 -7.59 -4.60 -13.12
C MET A 1 -7.16 -3.63 -14.21
N SER A 2 -8.03 -2.74 -14.65
CA SER A 2 -7.65 -1.73 -15.66
C SER A 2 -6.76 -0.65 -15.05
N LEU A 3 -5.91 -0.05 -15.88
CA LEU A 3 -5.15 1.15 -15.57
C LEU A 3 -6.10 2.26 -15.07
N LEU A 4 -5.94 2.69 -13.82
CA LEU A 4 -6.72 3.78 -13.25
C LEU A 4 -6.29 5.09 -13.92
N ARG A 5 -7.23 5.81 -14.48
CA ARG A 5 -6.95 7.09 -15.16
C ARG A 5 -7.38 8.24 -14.28
N VAL A 6 -6.48 9.18 -14.06
CA VAL A 6 -6.76 10.47 -13.40
C VAL A 6 -7.12 11.49 -14.49
N PRO A 7 -8.39 11.87 -14.65
CA PRO A 7 -8.81 12.83 -15.66
C PRO A 7 -8.22 14.23 -15.41
N PRO A 8 -8.13 15.07 -16.44
CA PRO A 8 -7.82 16.48 -16.25
C PRO A 8 -8.77 17.13 -15.23
N GLY A 9 -8.21 17.89 -14.28
CA GLY A 9 -8.97 18.54 -13.21
C GLY A 9 -9.18 17.69 -11.97
N GLN A 10 -8.90 16.39 -12.02
CA GLN A 10 -8.86 15.55 -10.82
C GLN A 10 -7.47 15.59 -10.17
N ARG A 11 -7.44 15.68 -8.85
CA ARG A 11 -6.21 15.64 -8.04
C ARG A 11 -5.92 14.22 -7.60
N LEU A 12 -4.66 13.82 -7.68
CA LEU A 12 -4.14 12.58 -7.11
C LEU A 12 -3.28 12.90 -5.89
N ALA A 13 -3.63 12.37 -4.74
CA ALA A 13 -2.81 12.39 -3.54
C ALA A 13 -2.26 10.99 -3.26
N VAL A 14 -0.96 10.88 -3.04
CA VAL A 14 -0.31 9.65 -2.57
C VAL A 14 0.15 9.88 -1.15
N ILE A 15 -0.39 9.11 -0.21
CA ILE A 15 -0.09 9.21 1.23
C ILE A 15 0.82 8.05 1.61
N GLY A 16 1.98 8.38 2.19
CA GLY A 16 2.96 7.43 2.71
C GLY A 16 2.53 6.77 4.02
N ASP A 17 3.51 6.20 4.75
CA ASP A 17 3.31 5.55 6.05
C ASP A 17 2.62 6.48 7.04
N VAL A 18 1.52 6.03 7.62
CA VAL A 18 0.79 6.75 8.67
C VAL A 18 1.23 6.30 10.06
N GLY A 19 1.54 5.02 10.20
CA GLY A 19 2.16 4.47 11.40
C GLY A 19 1.40 4.77 12.69
N GLY A 20 0.07 4.67 12.74
CA GLY A 20 -0.71 4.92 13.98
C GLY A 20 -0.87 6.40 14.37
N HIS A 21 -0.50 7.35 13.50
CA HIS A 21 -0.62 8.79 13.77
C HIS A 21 -1.92 9.36 13.15
N VAL A 22 -3.06 9.09 13.80
CA VAL A 22 -4.39 9.46 13.27
C VAL A 22 -4.55 10.97 13.09
N ASP A 23 -4.02 11.78 14.00
CA ASP A 23 -4.13 13.24 13.91
C ASP A 23 -3.28 13.80 12.76
N ALA A 24 -2.14 13.20 12.47
CA ALA A 24 -1.34 13.57 11.30
C ALA A 24 -2.08 13.22 9.99
N LEU A 25 -2.74 12.05 9.93
CA LEU A 25 -3.56 11.69 8.77
C LEU A 25 -4.74 12.66 8.59
N ARG A 26 -5.45 13.01 9.68
CA ARG A 26 -6.53 14.02 9.64
C ARG A 26 -6.02 15.37 9.14
N ALA A 27 -4.91 15.84 9.68
CA ALA A 27 -4.33 17.12 9.26
C ALA A 27 -3.96 17.12 7.76
N GLU A 28 -3.43 16.01 7.25
CA GLU A 28 -3.12 15.87 5.82
C GLU A 28 -4.38 15.84 4.97
N LEU A 29 -5.41 15.11 5.39
CA LEU A 29 -6.70 15.07 4.70
C LEU A 29 -7.37 16.46 4.70
N ALA A 30 -7.30 17.20 5.80
CA ALA A 30 -7.80 18.57 5.86
C ALA A 30 -7.07 19.51 4.87
N ARG A 31 -5.74 19.39 4.72
CA ARG A 31 -4.96 20.13 3.71
C ARG A 31 -5.39 19.78 2.28
N LEU A 32 -5.81 18.54 2.05
CA LEU A 32 -6.34 18.09 0.76
C LEU A 32 -7.79 18.57 0.52
N GLY A 33 -8.41 19.24 1.50
CA GLY A 33 -9.75 19.81 1.41
C GLY A 33 -10.85 18.90 1.95
N VAL A 34 -10.52 17.85 2.68
CA VAL A 34 -11.52 17.04 3.40
C VAL A 34 -12.07 17.87 4.55
N PRO A 35 -13.40 18.11 4.61
CA PRO A 35 -14.01 18.94 5.65
C PRO A 35 -14.00 18.24 7.02
N GLY A 36 -14.41 18.98 8.07
CA GLY A 36 -14.50 18.44 9.43
C GLY A 36 -13.15 18.00 9.97
N GLU A 37 -12.10 18.81 9.75
CA GLU A 37 -10.74 18.54 10.21
C GLU A 37 -10.19 17.19 9.69
N GLY A 38 -10.56 16.81 8.46
CA GLY A 38 -10.12 15.57 7.83
C GLY A 38 -11.02 14.35 8.08
N ASP A 39 -12.12 14.52 8.78
CA ASP A 39 -13.07 13.43 9.09
C ASP A 39 -14.26 13.33 8.11
N GLY A 40 -14.45 14.32 7.25
CA GLY A 40 -15.57 14.41 6.30
C GLY A 40 -15.38 13.57 5.03
N PRO A 41 -16.28 13.71 4.05
CA PRO A 41 -16.19 13.04 2.77
C PRO A 41 -15.03 13.59 1.92
N LEU A 42 -14.47 12.76 1.04
CA LEU A 42 -13.47 13.21 0.08
C LEU A 42 -14.06 14.26 -0.88
N PRO A 43 -13.33 15.34 -1.20
CA PRO A 43 -13.69 16.22 -2.30
C PRO A 43 -13.93 15.43 -3.59
N PRO A 44 -14.91 15.81 -4.42
CA PRO A 44 -15.28 15.03 -5.61
C PRO A 44 -14.15 14.91 -6.65
N ASP A 45 -13.23 15.85 -6.64
CA ASP A 45 -12.05 15.88 -7.51
C ASP A 45 -10.82 15.16 -6.93
N LEU A 46 -10.90 14.64 -5.70
CA LEU A 46 -9.75 14.03 -5.02
C LEU A 46 -9.78 12.50 -5.12
N LEU A 47 -8.68 11.94 -5.66
CA LEU A 47 -8.33 10.53 -5.59
C LEU A 47 -7.17 10.35 -4.60
N VAL A 48 -7.31 9.44 -3.66
CA VAL A 48 -6.29 9.13 -2.65
C VAL A 48 -5.75 7.72 -2.88
N VAL A 49 -4.43 7.59 -2.91
CA VAL A 49 -3.72 6.31 -2.81
C VAL A 49 -2.92 6.31 -1.53
N GLN A 50 -3.32 5.50 -0.57
CA GLN A 50 -2.55 5.28 0.65
C GLN A 50 -1.71 4.01 0.50
N VAL A 51 -0.39 4.12 0.65
CA VAL A 51 0.53 3.06 0.23
C VAL A 51 0.82 1.98 1.27
N GLY A 52 0.08 1.93 2.38
CA GLY A 52 0.25 0.94 3.45
C GLY A 52 0.94 1.52 4.68
N ASP A 53 1.24 0.66 5.63
CA ASP A 53 1.80 1.00 6.95
C ASP A 53 0.94 2.03 7.71
N LEU A 54 -0.32 1.67 7.88
CA LEU A 54 -1.28 2.45 8.66
C LEU A 54 -1.05 2.34 10.17
N ILE A 55 -0.51 1.21 10.60
CA ILE A 55 -0.49 0.77 12.00
C ILE A 55 0.93 0.72 12.57
N HIS A 56 1.01 0.64 13.89
CA HIS A 56 2.23 0.63 14.66
C HIS A 56 2.93 2.00 14.75
N ARG A 57 3.98 2.10 15.58
CA ARG A 57 4.82 3.30 15.80
C ARG A 57 4.13 4.44 16.54
N GLY A 58 2.93 4.84 16.14
CA GLY A 58 2.19 5.95 16.71
C GLY A 58 1.17 5.53 17.78
N PRO A 59 0.47 6.50 18.38
CA PRO A 59 -0.34 6.26 19.56
C PRO A 59 -1.69 5.59 19.29
N ASP A 60 -2.22 5.63 18.05
CA ASP A 60 -3.58 5.18 17.76
C ASP A 60 -3.73 4.48 16.41
N SER A 61 -3.23 3.26 16.32
CA SER A 61 -3.42 2.39 15.15
C SER A 61 -4.91 2.09 14.89
N ALA A 62 -5.72 2.00 15.95
CA ALA A 62 -7.14 1.69 15.80
C ALA A 62 -7.91 2.87 15.20
N GLY A 63 -7.62 4.09 15.63
CA GLY A 63 -8.20 5.31 15.07
C GLY A 63 -7.84 5.52 13.61
N VAL A 64 -6.58 5.25 13.21
CA VAL A 64 -6.17 5.30 11.80
C VAL A 64 -7.00 4.33 10.96
N VAL A 65 -7.09 3.06 11.38
CA VAL A 65 -7.84 2.05 10.64
C VAL A 65 -9.35 2.40 10.58
N ALA A 66 -9.92 2.94 11.65
CA ALA A 66 -11.31 3.38 11.66
C ALA A 66 -11.57 4.55 10.70
N LEU A 67 -10.65 5.52 10.63
CA LEU A 67 -10.74 6.65 9.70
C LEU A 67 -10.68 6.16 8.25
N VAL A 68 -9.71 5.32 7.92
CA VAL A 68 -9.56 4.74 6.58
C VAL A 68 -10.76 3.86 6.20
N ASP A 69 -11.30 3.07 7.15
CA ASP A 69 -12.49 2.23 6.89
C ASP A 69 -13.72 3.06 6.50
N ARG A 70 -13.88 4.25 7.09
CA ARG A 70 -14.94 5.19 6.69
C ARG A 70 -14.78 5.64 5.23
N HIS A 71 -13.59 6.04 4.83
CA HIS A 71 -13.31 6.45 3.44
C HIS A 71 -13.48 5.29 2.46
N LEU A 72 -12.99 4.09 2.79
CA LEU A 72 -13.17 2.89 1.96
C LEU A 72 -14.64 2.48 1.78
N ARG A 73 -15.50 2.84 2.72
CA ARG A 73 -16.96 2.58 2.60
C ARG A 73 -17.69 3.70 1.88
N ALA A 74 -17.33 4.95 2.16
CA ALA A 74 -18.00 6.12 1.58
C ALA A 74 -17.58 6.36 0.13
N ASP A 75 -16.30 6.15 -0.18
CA ASP A 75 -15.67 6.51 -1.44
C ASP A 75 -14.79 5.38 -1.99
N PRO A 76 -15.33 4.17 -2.24
CA PRO A 76 -14.54 2.99 -2.60
C PRO A 76 -13.78 3.13 -3.92
N ASP A 77 -14.22 4.02 -4.81
CA ASP A 77 -13.58 4.30 -6.10
C ASP A 77 -12.55 5.43 -6.02
N ARG A 78 -12.56 6.21 -4.94
CA ARG A 78 -11.68 7.36 -4.74
C ARG A 78 -10.66 7.21 -3.61
N TRP A 79 -10.80 6.17 -2.79
CA TRP A 79 -9.77 5.76 -1.81
C TRP A 79 -9.22 4.40 -2.18
N ILE A 80 -7.95 4.37 -2.56
CA ILE A 80 -7.22 3.15 -2.88
C ILE A 80 -6.28 2.84 -1.74
N GLN A 81 -6.49 1.69 -1.11
CA GLN A 81 -5.66 1.21 0.00
C GLN A 81 -4.68 0.15 -0.48
N LEU A 82 -3.39 0.38 -0.30
CA LEU A 82 -2.38 -0.64 -0.49
C LEU A 82 -1.99 -1.28 0.85
N VAL A 83 -1.41 -2.47 0.77
CA VAL A 83 -0.91 -3.21 1.92
C VAL A 83 0.55 -2.85 2.18
N GLY A 84 0.88 -2.50 3.42
CA GLY A 84 2.25 -2.35 3.89
C GLY A 84 2.78 -3.60 4.61
N ASN A 85 4.05 -3.58 4.99
CA ASN A 85 4.66 -4.68 5.73
C ASN A 85 4.14 -4.78 7.17
N HIS A 86 3.66 -3.68 7.75
CA HIS A 86 3.03 -3.69 9.07
C HIS A 86 1.63 -4.34 9.04
N GLU A 87 0.80 -4.12 8.03
CA GLU A 87 -0.45 -4.88 7.85
C GLU A 87 -0.18 -6.35 7.56
N ALA A 88 0.82 -6.67 6.74
CA ALA A 88 1.21 -8.03 6.40
C ALA A 88 1.49 -8.90 7.64
N PHE A 89 1.97 -8.28 8.74
CA PHE A 89 2.17 -8.92 10.04
C PHE A 89 0.91 -9.62 10.58
N TYR A 90 -0.28 -9.12 10.26
CA TYR A 90 -1.56 -9.70 10.70
C TYR A 90 -2.25 -10.56 9.63
N LEU A 91 -1.79 -10.46 8.39
CA LEU A 91 -2.39 -11.17 7.24
C LEU A 91 -1.67 -12.48 6.93
N ARG A 92 -0.41 -12.59 7.29
CA ARG A 92 0.48 -13.71 6.95
C ARG A 92 1.30 -14.13 8.16
N ARG A 93 2.29 -15.02 7.94
CA ARG A 93 3.25 -15.39 8.97
C ARG A 93 4.09 -14.15 9.34
N LYS A 94 4.21 -13.88 10.63
CA LYS A 94 5.04 -12.82 11.18
C LYS A 94 6.50 -12.96 10.73
N GLN A 95 7.06 -11.89 10.22
CA GLN A 95 8.44 -11.84 9.75
C GLN A 95 9.35 -11.01 10.66
N PHE A 96 8.77 -10.26 11.58
CA PHE A 96 9.47 -9.45 12.58
C PHE A 96 8.70 -9.45 13.90
N SER A 97 9.31 -8.93 14.95
CA SER A 97 8.64 -8.71 16.23
C SER A 97 8.31 -7.23 16.39
N TRP A 98 7.11 -6.93 16.89
CA TRP A 98 6.68 -5.57 17.17
C TRP A 98 6.03 -5.51 18.55
N PRO A 99 6.38 -4.51 19.41
CA PRO A 99 5.89 -4.44 20.78
C PRO A 99 4.40 -4.12 20.88
N GLU A 100 3.89 -3.26 19.98
CA GLU A 100 2.47 -2.91 19.95
C GLU A 100 1.62 -4.09 19.49
N ARG A 101 0.49 -4.27 20.16
CA ARG A 101 -0.54 -5.25 19.77
C ARG A 101 -1.80 -4.50 19.37
N VAL A 102 -2.07 -4.47 18.07
CA VAL A 102 -3.30 -3.91 17.53
C VAL A 102 -4.51 -4.71 18.04
N PRO A 103 -5.61 -4.04 18.47
CA PRO A 103 -6.81 -4.71 18.96
C PRO A 103 -7.38 -5.72 17.98
N ARG A 104 -7.95 -6.83 18.49
CA ARG A 104 -8.51 -7.89 17.64
C ARG A 104 -9.57 -7.41 16.65
N GLY A 105 -10.41 -6.45 17.05
CA GLY A 105 -11.41 -5.84 16.17
C GLY A 105 -10.76 -5.13 14.97
N THR A 106 -9.72 -4.35 15.23
CA THR A 106 -8.94 -3.65 14.18
C THR A 106 -8.27 -4.64 13.22
N VAL A 107 -7.69 -5.73 13.76
CA VAL A 107 -7.12 -6.81 12.93
C VAL A 107 -8.19 -7.46 12.06
N ALA A 108 -9.41 -7.65 12.57
CA ALA A 108 -10.52 -8.18 11.78
C ALA A 108 -10.89 -7.27 10.61
N VAL A 109 -10.86 -5.93 10.80
CA VAL A 109 -11.07 -4.96 9.73
C VAL A 109 -9.99 -5.08 8.64
N LEU A 110 -8.71 -5.10 9.02
CA LEU A 110 -7.60 -5.26 8.07
C LEU A 110 -7.71 -6.57 7.26
N ARG A 111 -8.07 -7.67 7.92
CA ARG A 111 -8.30 -8.96 7.25
C ARG A 111 -9.49 -8.91 6.30
N ASN A 112 -10.56 -8.22 6.68
CA ASN A 112 -11.71 -8.02 5.80
C ASN A 112 -11.33 -7.23 4.56
N TRP A 113 -10.59 -6.12 4.68
CA TRP A 113 -10.12 -5.38 3.51
C TRP A 113 -9.28 -6.24 2.57
N TRP A 114 -8.40 -7.06 3.13
CA TRP A 114 -7.56 -7.96 2.35
C TRP A 114 -8.38 -9.02 1.62
N THR A 115 -9.27 -9.72 2.30
CA THR A 115 -10.06 -10.81 1.72
C THR A 115 -11.13 -10.31 0.75
N SER A 116 -11.64 -9.10 0.94
CA SER A 116 -12.61 -8.46 0.04
C SER A 116 -11.97 -7.72 -1.15
N GLY A 117 -10.63 -7.62 -1.22
CA GLY A 117 -9.91 -6.89 -2.26
C GLY A 117 -9.94 -5.37 -2.10
N ARG A 118 -10.45 -4.84 -0.99
CA ARG A 118 -10.41 -3.40 -0.68
C ARG A 118 -9.01 -2.91 -0.37
N MET A 119 -8.14 -3.77 0.17
CA MET A 119 -6.71 -3.55 0.32
C MET A 119 -5.97 -4.48 -0.62
N ARG A 120 -5.05 -3.93 -1.40
CA ARG A 120 -4.36 -4.64 -2.49
C ARG A 120 -2.86 -4.36 -2.48
N PRO A 121 -2.02 -5.21 -3.11
CA PRO A 121 -0.57 -5.01 -3.15
C PRO A 121 -0.09 -3.88 -4.05
N ALA A 122 -0.79 -3.61 -5.17
CA ALA A 122 -0.36 -2.62 -6.14
C ALA A 122 -1.54 -2.00 -6.89
N VAL A 123 -1.29 -0.83 -7.49
CA VAL A 123 -2.20 -0.17 -8.43
C VAL A 123 -1.41 0.42 -9.58
N ALA A 124 -1.95 0.33 -10.80
CA ALA A 124 -1.45 1.03 -11.97
C ALA A 124 -2.29 2.30 -12.20
N ILE A 125 -1.63 3.45 -12.38
CA ILE A 125 -2.28 4.75 -12.50
C ILE A 125 -1.69 5.50 -13.70
N ARG A 126 -2.55 6.10 -14.53
CA ARG A 126 -2.15 7.11 -15.51
C ARG A 126 -2.50 8.49 -14.97
N ALA A 127 -1.48 9.31 -14.73
CA ALA A 127 -1.61 10.67 -14.26
C ALA A 127 -0.61 11.58 -14.98
N ALA A 128 -1.01 12.81 -15.35
CA ALA A 128 -0.15 13.81 -16.00
C ALA A 128 0.59 13.28 -17.25
N GLY A 129 0.01 12.33 -17.98
CA GLY A 129 0.61 11.73 -19.17
C GLY A 129 1.55 10.56 -18.90
N GLU A 130 1.80 10.21 -17.65
CA GLU A 130 2.70 9.12 -17.24
C GLU A 130 1.91 7.91 -16.71
N ASP A 131 2.47 6.72 -16.94
CA ASP A 131 1.99 5.46 -16.38
C ASP A 131 2.82 5.10 -15.15
N LEU A 132 2.18 5.04 -14.01
CA LEU A 132 2.78 4.79 -12.71
C LEU A 132 2.36 3.44 -12.17
N LEU A 133 3.31 2.65 -11.68
CA LEU A 133 3.07 1.48 -10.86
C LEU A 133 3.35 1.85 -9.40
N VAL A 134 2.33 1.76 -8.55
CA VAL A 134 2.43 2.12 -7.14
C VAL A 134 2.27 0.87 -6.28
N SER A 135 3.23 0.65 -5.39
CA SER A 135 3.24 -0.37 -4.33
C SER A 135 3.80 0.24 -3.04
N HIS A 136 3.71 -0.47 -1.92
CA HIS A 136 4.23 0.01 -0.65
C HIS A 136 5.75 0.24 -0.68
N ALA A 137 6.49 -0.73 -1.19
CA ALA A 137 7.92 -0.65 -1.40
C ALA A 137 8.24 -0.70 -2.91
N GLY A 138 9.50 -0.62 -3.27
CA GLY A 138 9.91 -0.70 -4.67
C GLY A 138 9.85 -2.11 -5.27
N LEU A 139 10.15 -2.23 -6.56
CA LEU A 139 10.31 -3.50 -7.25
C LEU A 139 11.77 -3.73 -7.60
N THR A 140 12.30 -4.90 -7.23
CA THR A 140 13.60 -5.35 -7.70
C THR A 140 13.49 -5.92 -9.12
N ARG A 141 14.59 -5.87 -9.87
CA ARG A 141 14.66 -6.46 -11.20
C ARG A 141 14.34 -7.96 -11.20
N GLY A 142 14.87 -8.69 -10.19
CA GLY A 142 14.57 -10.11 -10.05
C GLY A 142 13.09 -10.39 -9.77
N PHE A 143 12.43 -9.57 -8.96
CA PHE A 143 10.99 -9.71 -8.77
C PHE A 143 10.22 -9.44 -10.06
N TRP A 144 10.60 -8.40 -10.82
CA TRP A 144 10.00 -8.08 -12.11
C TRP A 144 10.17 -9.21 -13.14
N ALA A 145 11.40 -9.71 -13.30
CA ALA A 145 11.70 -10.70 -14.33
C ALA A 145 11.26 -12.12 -13.94
N ASP A 146 11.66 -12.58 -12.74
CA ASP A 146 11.56 -13.99 -12.36
C ASP A 146 10.23 -14.33 -11.69
N VAL A 147 9.62 -13.35 -10.98
CA VAL A 147 8.35 -13.57 -10.27
C VAL A 147 7.15 -13.13 -11.10
N LEU A 148 7.24 -11.96 -11.76
CA LEU A 148 6.15 -11.43 -12.56
C LEU A 148 6.19 -11.85 -14.04
N GLY A 149 7.33 -12.37 -14.52
CA GLY A 149 7.51 -12.76 -15.91
C GLY A 149 7.70 -11.58 -16.88
N ALA A 150 8.33 -10.50 -16.41
CA ALA A 150 8.64 -9.29 -17.18
C ALA A 150 7.39 -8.71 -17.90
N PRO A 151 6.39 -8.25 -17.16
CA PRO A 151 5.16 -7.71 -17.74
C PRO A 151 5.43 -6.55 -18.71
N SER A 152 4.59 -6.43 -19.74
CA SER A 152 4.78 -5.47 -20.84
C SER A 152 4.53 -4.01 -20.45
N ASP A 153 3.74 -3.79 -19.42
CA ASP A 153 3.34 -2.46 -18.97
C ASP A 153 2.94 -2.46 -17.48
N VAL A 154 2.70 -1.28 -16.94
CA VAL A 154 2.36 -1.11 -15.51
C VAL A 154 1.00 -1.72 -15.13
N ALA A 155 0.05 -1.82 -16.06
CA ALA A 155 -1.25 -2.43 -15.79
C ALA A 155 -1.10 -3.95 -15.66
N ALA A 156 -0.38 -4.58 -16.60
CA ALA A 156 -0.04 -5.99 -16.52
C ALA A 156 0.78 -6.32 -15.26
N ALA A 157 1.72 -5.45 -14.89
CA ALA A 157 2.49 -5.59 -13.67
C ALA A 157 1.60 -5.54 -12.41
N ALA A 158 0.73 -4.55 -12.29
CA ALA A 158 -0.19 -4.44 -11.16
C ALA A 158 -1.12 -5.66 -11.06
N ASP A 159 -1.64 -6.14 -12.18
CA ASP A 159 -2.47 -7.34 -12.23
C ASP A 159 -1.71 -8.59 -11.80
N ALA A 160 -0.46 -8.76 -12.27
CA ALA A 160 0.39 -9.87 -11.87
C ALA A 160 0.71 -9.83 -10.37
N ILE A 161 1.07 -8.65 -9.81
CA ILE A 161 1.32 -8.46 -8.37
C ILE A 161 0.07 -8.78 -7.55
N ASN A 162 -1.09 -8.26 -7.94
CA ASN A 162 -2.35 -8.48 -7.22
C ASN A 162 -2.76 -9.97 -7.26
N ALA A 163 -2.51 -10.66 -8.37
CA ALA A 163 -2.76 -12.10 -8.49
C ALA A 163 -1.92 -12.94 -7.51
N LEU A 164 -0.71 -12.50 -7.14
CA LEU A 164 0.11 -13.18 -6.15
C LEU A 164 -0.53 -13.22 -4.76
N ALA A 165 -1.40 -12.26 -4.41
CA ALA A 165 -2.14 -12.27 -3.16
C ALA A 165 -2.93 -13.58 -2.96
N HIS A 166 -3.46 -14.13 -4.04
CA HIS A 166 -4.27 -15.34 -4.05
C HIS A 166 -3.47 -16.62 -4.41
N ARG A 167 -2.42 -16.49 -5.22
CA ARG A 167 -1.67 -17.65 -5.76
C ARG A 167 -0.37 -17.92 -5.01
N ASN A 168 0.42 -16.90 -4.73
CA ASN A 168 1.75 -17.03 -4.14
C ASN A 168 2.08 -15.86 -3.21
N GLY A 169 1.33 -15.72 -2.13
CA GLY A 169 1.60 -14.67 -1.14
C GLY A 169 2.98 -14.76 -0.47
N ARG A 170 3.70 -15.90 -0.60
CA ARG A 170 5.08 -16.00 -0.10
C ARG A 170 6.00 -15.08 -0.90
N ALA A 171 5.89 -15.08 -2.22
CA ALA A 171 6.70 -14.20 -3.08
C ALA A 171 6.35 -12.72 -2.82
N LEU A 172 5.05 -12.39 -2.72
CA LEU A 172 4.58 -11.04 -2.46
C LEU A 172 5.17 -10.43 -1.17
N PHE A 173 5.22 -11.23 -0.10
CA PHE A 173 5.70 -10.81 1.22
C PHE A 173 7.13 -11.31 1.52
N LYS A 174 7.92 -11.61 0.50
CA LYS A 174 9.31 -12.03 0.70
C LYS A 174 10.11 -10.85 1.25
N PRO A 175 10.75 -11.00 2.42
CA PRO A 175 11.53 -9.92 3.01
C PRO A 175 12.81 -9.67 2.23
N GLY A 176 13.27 -8.40 2.31
CA GLY A 176 14.57 -7.97 1.85
C GLY A 176 15.51 -7.66 3.03
N THR A 177 16.53 -6.85 2.78
CA THR A 177 17.57 -6.49 3.77
C THR A 177 17.02 -5.81 5.03
N MET A 178 15.86 -5.15 4.96
CA MET A 178 15.23 -4.51 6.13
C MET A 178 14.92 -5.47 7.28
N VAL A 179 14.84 -6.78 7.03
CA VAL A 179 14.56 -7.80 8.05
C VAL A 179 15.83 -8.54 8.48
N GLY A 180 17.00 -7.94 8.26
CA GLY A 180 18.29 -8.47 8.71
C GLY A 180 18.90 -9.54 7.80
N TRP A 181 18.46 -9.64 6.55
CA TRP A 181 19.10 -10.47 5.53
C TRP A 181 20.42 -9.83 5.10
N ARG A 182 21.50 -10.59 5.07
CA ARG A 182 22.85 -10.07 4.84
C ARG A 182 23.10 -9.69 3.39
N ASP A 183 22.48 -10.40 2.46
CA ASP A 183 22.63 -10.16 1.03
C ASP A 183 21.38 -9.53 0.43
N PRO A 184 21.53 -8.59 -0.52
CA PRO A 184 20.41 -8.04 -1.27
C PRO A 184 19.62 -9.19 -1.91
N ASP A 185 18.35 -9.33 -1.55
CA ASP A 185 17.49 -10.30 -2.18
C ASP A 185 16.91 -9.71 -3.47
N HIS A 186 17.45 -10.14 -4.61
CA HIS A 186 17.01 -9.71 -5.94
C HIS A 186 15.51 -9.92 -6.21
N ALA A 187 14.86 -10.77 -5.42
CA ALA A 187 13.44 -11.04 -5.54
C ALA A 187 12.67 -10.64 -4.28
N ALA A 188 13.17 -9.67 -3.51
CA ALA A 188 12.38 -9.08 -2.42
C ALA A 188 11.03 -8.58 -2.94
N GLY A 189 9.96 -8.87 -2.19
CA GLY A 189 8.60 -8.53 -2.59
C GLY A 189 8.30 -7.04 -2.48
N PRO A 190 7.28 -6.54 -3.20
CA PRO A 190 6.92 -5.12 -3.30
C PRO A 190 6.41 -4.51 -1.98
N VAL A 191 6.38 -5.28 -0.92
CA VAL A 191 6.01 -4.86 0.44
C VAL A 191 7.25 -4.72 1.34
N TRP A 192 8.44 -5.24 0.88
CA TRP A 192 9.67 -5.30 1.68
C TRP A 192 10.92 -4.80 0.99
N ALA A 193 10.90 -4.61 -0.32
CA ALA A 193 12.08 -4.19 -1.05
C ALA A 193 12.58 -2.82 -0.55
N ALA A 194 13.83 -2.76 -0.08
CA ALA A 194 14.40 -1.53 0.44
C ALA A 194 14.64 -0.52 -0.69
N ALA A 195 14.03 0.65 -0.59
CA ALA A 195 14.26 1.74 -1.54
C ALA A 195 15.73 2.20 -1.49
N GLY A 196 16.32 2.43 -2.65
CA GLY A 196 17.70 2.93 -2.77
C GLY A 196 18.79 1.87 -2.72
N THR A 197 18.70 0.84 -1.89
CA THR A 197 19.73 -0.20 -1.77
C THR A 197 19.42 -1.44 -2.60
N GLU A 198 18.22 -1.98 -2.49
CA GLU A 198 17.83 -3.19 -3.24
C GLU A 198 17.23 -2.85 -4.60
N VAL A 199 16.32 -1.87 -4.64
CA VAL A 199 15.63 -1.49 -5.88
C VAL A 199 16.59 -0.86 -6.86
N ALA A 200 17.30 0.21 -6.48
CA ALA A 200 18.20 0.91 -7.38
C ALA A 200 19.36 0.00 -7.84
N ALA A 201 20.01 -0.73 -6.92
CA ALA A 201 21.10 -1.63 -7.27
C ALA A 201 20.67 -2.81 -8.15
N SER A 202 19.42 -3.25 -8.10
CA SER A 202 18.95 -4.35 -8.94
C SER A 202 18.64 -3.95 -10.38
N TRP A 203 18.43 -2.66 -10.65
CA TRP A 203 18.10 -2.12 -11.98
C TRP A 203 19.31 -1.46 -12.68
N SER A 204 20.40 -1.21 -11.96
CA SER A 204 21.68 -0.72 -12.49
C SER A 204 22.54 -1.89 -13.08
#